data_6e26b24af8d7181c4ae174ceadb2526d
#
_entry.id   6e26b24af8d7181c4ae174ceadb2526d
#
_cell.length_a   1.000
_cell.length_b   1.000
_cell.length_c   1.000
_cell.angle_alpha   90.00
_cell.angle_beta   90.00
_cell.angle_gamma   90.00
#
_symmetry.space_group_name_H-M   'P 1'
#
loop_
_entity.id
_entity.type
_entity.pdbx_description
1 polymer ?
#
loop_
_entity_poly.entity_id
_entity_poly.type
_entity_poly.pdbx_seq_one_letter_code
_entity_poly.pdbx_strand_id
1 'polypeptide(L)'
;MLSSTRGDASQAVAGPIGNSTHPPEEPTMTASTTRRTTAAHSRLAAVGAIAVAGALLLTGCGDQTENNGSGSSDTTATAAPLADKLPQTIRDKGVIKVGSDIAYAPVEFKDDSGKTVGIDPDLADAMGKQLGVKFEFENGTFDTLITGLRSKRYDIAMSAMTDTKDRQEGIDSETGKKVGEGVDFVDYFTAGVSIYTKKGDDQGIKTWSDLCGKKIVLQRGTVSEDLAKAENEKCPKGKKISIEPFDNDQQAQTRLRAGGADAGSSDFPVAAYAVKTSGGGKDFQLVGEQVEAAPYGIAVAKDNTQLRDALKAALDAIIENGEYQKIMEKWGVTEGAVEEATINGGK
;
A
#
# COMPACT_ATOMS: atom_id res chain seq x y z
N MET A 1 -69.40 -7.84 -38.98
CA MET A 1 -70.03 -6.57 -38.58
C MET A 1 -68.92 -5.78 -37.92
N LEU A 2 -68.17 -4.98 -38.64
CA LEU A 2 -68.34 -3.57 -38.94
C LEU A 2 -68.65 -2.74 -37.70
N SER A 3 -67.72 -1.93 -37.17
CA SER A 3 -67.73 -0.50 -37.30
C SER A 3 -66.43 0.15 -36.84
N SER A 4 -65.89 0.90 -37.77
CA SER A 4 -64.84 1.90 -37.68
C SER A 4 -65.37 3.20 -37.08
N THR A 5 -64.53 3.92 -36.31
CA THR A 5 -64.57 5.39 -36.33
C THR A 5 -63.19 5.98 -36.15
N ARG A 6 -62.83 6.74 -37.19
CA ARG A 6 -61.76 7.74 -37.24
C ARG A 6 -62.17 9.06 -36.59
N GLY A 7 -61.19 9.83 -36.22
CA GLY A 7 -61.24 11.28 -36.00
C GLY A 7 -60.20 11.70 -34.98
N ASP A 8 -59.47 12.71 -35.07
CA ASP A 8 -59.13 13.71 -36.09
C ASP A 8 -57.91 14.48 -35.55
N ALA A 9 -57.11 14.97 -36.49
CA ALA A 9 -55.89 15.73 -36.24
C ALA A 9 -56.20 17.15 -35.78
N SER A 10 -55.42 17.70 -34.87
CA SER A 10 -55.32 19.15 -34.67
C SER A 10 -53.88 19.60 -34.64
N GLN A 11 -53.65 20.61 -35.42
CA GLN A 11 -52.40 21.17 -35.91
C GLN A 11 -51.59 21.93 -34.86
N ALA A 12 -50.28 21.88 -35.05
CA ALA A 12 -49.27 22.70 -34.40
C ALA A 12 -49.36 24.17 -34.86
N VAL A 13 -49.14 25.08 -33.92
CA VAL A 13 -48.80 26.48 -34.22
C VAL A 13 -47.37 26.73 -33.75
N ALA A 14 -46.52 27.03 -34.75
CA ALA A 14 -45.17 27.47 -34.53
C ALA A 14 -45.11 28.96 -34.17
N GLY A 15 -44.41 29.32 -33.11
CA GLY A 15 -44.03 30.70 -32.79
C GLY A 15 -42.51 30.90 -32.94
N PRO A 16 -42.01 32.11 -33.20
CA PRO A 16 -40.75 32.34 -33.86
C PRO A 16 -39.53 32.28 -32.91
N ILE A 17 -38.43 31.84 -33.52
CA ILE A 17 -37.06 31.72 -32.98
C ILE A 17 -36.50 33.14 -32.73
N GLY A 18 -36.24 33.49 -31.48
CA GLY A 18 -35.44 34.65 -31.09
C GLY A 18 -33.97 34.29 -30.98
N ASN A 19 -33.18 34.75 -31.95
CA ASN A 19 -31.73 34.63 -31.99
C ASN A 19 -31.13 35.69 -31.05
N SER A 20 -30.50 35.27 -29.95
CA SER A 20 -29.72 36.16 -29.07
C SER A 20 -28.29 35.57 -28.97
N THR A 21 -27.42 36.11 -29.81
CA THR A 21 -25.99 35.93 -29.77
C THR A 21 -25.40 36.86 -28.70
N HIS A 22 -24.94 36.30 -27.59
CA HIS A 22 -23.93 36.93 -26.73
C HIS A 22 -22.77 35.96 -26.54
N PRO A 23 -21.52 36.40 -26.78
CA PRO A 23 -20.34 35.61 -26.45
C PRO A 23 -20.07 35.61 -24.95
N PRO A 24 -19.48 34.56 -24.37
CA PRO A 24 -19.11 34.53 -22.97
C PRO A 24 -17.95 35.46 -22.68
N GLU A 25 -18.10 36.31 -21.67
CA GLU A 25 -17.04 37.14 -21.11
C GLU A 25 -15.99 36.29 -20.41
N GLU A 26 -14.71 36.44 -20.80
CA GLU A 26 -13.58 35.90 -20.10
C GLU A 26 -13.33 36.68 -18.78
N PRO A 27 -13.03 35.99 -17.65
CA PRO A 27 -12.61 36.69 -16.44
C PRO A 27 -11.16 37.15 -16.58
N THR A 28 -10.96 38.48 -16.66
CA THR A 28 -9.66 39.14 -16.58
C THR A 28 -8.99 38.85 -15.24
N MET A 29 -7.85 38.16 -15.29
CA MET A 29 -6.94 38.03 -14.15
C MET A 29 -6.21 39.32 -13.93
N THR A 30 -6.52 40.05 -12.86
CA THR A 30 -5.72 41.16 -12.35
C THR A 30 -4.48 40.59 -11.60
N ALA A 31 -3.32 40.76 -12.22
CA ALA A 31 -2.04 40.45 -11.59
C ALA A 31 -1.73 41.51 -10.51
N SER A 32 -1.76 41.08 -9.26
CA SER A 32 -1.28 41.87 -8.12
C SER A 32 0.25 41.77 -8.02
N THR A 33 0.94 42.82 -8.43
CA THR A 33 2.38 42.94 -8.33
C THR A 33 2.76 43.32 -6.90
N THR A 34 3.15 42.37 -6.06
CA THR A 34 3.74 42.68 -4.75
C THR A 34 5.22 42.97 -4.91
N ARG A 35 5.60 44.22 -4.77
CA ARG A 35 6.98 44.70 -4.70
C ARG A 35 7.71 44.10 -3.51
N ARG A 36 8.75 43.33 -3.77
CA ARG A 36 9.74 42.94 -2.76
C ARG A 36 10.64 44.14 -2.50
N THR A 37 10.61 44.68 -1.30
CA THR A 37 11.61 45.60 -0.76
C THR A 37 12.81 44.80 -0.27
N THR A 38 13.93 44.97 -0.95
CA THR A 38 15.25 44.52 -0.51
C THR A 38 15.77 45.48 0.56
N ALA A 39 15.92 44.97 1.80
CA ALA A 39 16.70 45.67 2.83
C ALA A 39 18.11 45.10 2.85
N ALA A 40 19.03 45.86 2.39
CA ALA A 40 20.46 45.65 2.55
C ALA A 40 20.88 46.18 3.93
N HIS A 41 21.53 45.32 4.72
CA HIS A 41 22.34 45.80 5.85
C HIS A 41 23.75 45.20 5.79
N SER A 42 24.62 46.11 5.77
CA SER A 42 26.08 46.13 5.68
C SER A 42 26.81 45.44 6.82
N ARG A 43 27.84 44.75 6.43
CA ARG A 43 29.22 44.61 6.94
C ARG A 43 29.51 45.17 8.34
N LEU A 44 30.14 44.29 9.17
CA LEU A 44 31.28 44.70 9.98
C LEU A 44 32.22 43.50 10.17
N ALA A 45 33.46 43.69 9.76
CA ALA A 45 34.60 42.83 9.94
C ALA A 45 35.18 42.99 11.35
N ALA A 46 35.61 41.88 11.95
CA ALA A 46 36.57 41.96 13.03
C ALA A 46 37.63 40.84 12.85
N VAL A 47 38.81 41.31 12.59
CA VAL A 47 40.09 40.61 12.53
C VAL A 47 40.57 40.39 13.96
N GLY A 48 41.04 39.18 14.28
CA GLY A 48 41.68 38.85 15.54
C GLY A 48 42.59 37.63 15.38
N ALA A 49 43.82 37.90 14.98
CA ALA A 49 44.91 36.93 14.96
C ALA A 49 45.54 36.85 16.36
N ILE A 50 45.73 35.66 16.93
CA ILE A 50 46.75 35.41 17.94
C ILE A 50 47.39 34.06 17.65
N ALA A 51 48.66 34.13 17.24
CA ALA A 51 49.59 33.01 17.19
C ALA A 51 50.24 32.84 18.53
N VAL A 52 50.31 31.61 19.03
CA VAL A 52 51.29 31.21 20.08
C VAL A 52 51.89 29.87 19.67
N ALA A 53 53.15 29.94 19.33
CA ALA A 53 54.03 28.81 19.18
C ALA A 53 54.55 28.31 20.53
N GLY A 54 54.54 26.99 20.71
CA GLY A 54 55.17 26.35 21.86
C GLY A 54 55.72 24.97 21.48
N ALA A 55 56.97 24.99 21.05
CA ALA A 55 57.74 23.77 20.82
C ALA A 55 58.32 23.23 22.15
N LEU A 56 58.12 21.96 22.46
CA LEU A 56 58.94 21.26 23.43
C LEU A 56 59.30 19.88 22.88
N LEU A 57 60.56 19.76 22.51
CA LEU A 57 61.28 18.54 22.16
C LEU A 57 61.64 17.81 23.48
N LEU A 58 61.29 16.56 23.61
CA LEU A 58 61.91 15.64 24.54
C LEU A 58 62.26 14.35 23.78
N THR A 59 63.55 14.20 23.58
CA THR A 59 64.23 13.01 23.05
C THR A 59 64.21 11.92 24.14
N GLY A 60 63.75 10.71 23.73
CA GLY A 60 63.96 9.50 24.50
C GLY A 60 64.28 8.36 23.51
N CYS A 61 65.57 8.02 23.42
CA CYS A 61 66.05 6.80 22.74
C CYS A 61 65.71 5.58 23.57
N GLY A 62 65.24 4.52 22.95
CA GLY A 62 65.03 3.21 23.55
C GLY A 62 64.65 2.18 22.51
N ASP A 63 65.61 1.49 22.03
CA ASP A 63 65.76 0.12 21.51
C ASP A 63 64.71 -0.48 20.56
N GLN A 64 65.24 -0.94 19.44
CA GLN A 64 64.62 -1.75 18.42
C GLN A 64 64.35 -3.18 18.91
N THR A 65 63.13 -3.63 18.79
CA THR A 65 62.81 -5.01 18.44
C THR A 65 61.68 -4.98 17.41
N GLU A 66 62.03 -5.49 16.24
CA GLU A 66 61.11 -5.70 15.13
C GLU A 66 60.00 -6.66 15.59
N ASN A 67 58.77 -6.19 15.56
CA ASN A 67 57.62 -7.08 15.45
C ASN A 67 56.60 -6.44 14.49
N ASN A 68 56.62 -6.99 13.28
CA ASN A 68 55.76 -6.65 12.18
C ASN A 68 54.31 -7.08 12.55
N GLY A 69 53.53 -6.16 13.09
CA GLY A 69 52.14 -6.35 13.42
C GLY A 69 51.34 -5.18 12.83
N SER A 70 51.02 -5.27 11.55
CA SER A 70 50.00 -4.44 10.92
C SER A 70 48.68 -4.69 11.65
N GLY A 71 48.43 -3.91 12.68
CA GLY A 71 47.09 -3.79 13.30
C GLY A 71 46.19 -3.02 12.35
N SER A 72 45.71 -3.64 11.30
CA SER A 72 44.45 -3.28 10.70
C SER A 72 43.41 -3.44 11.78
N SER A 73 42.92 -2.34 12.27
CA SER A 73 41.61 -2.31 12.97
C SER A 73 40.56 -2.68 11.94
N ASP A 74 40.53 -3.96 11.59
CA ASP A 74 39.40 -4.57 10.93
C ASP A 74 38.24 -4.50 11.91
N THR A 75 37.49 -3.41 11.83
CA THR A 75 36.08 -3.44 12.24
C THR A 75 35.43 -4.39 11.26
N THR A 76 35.53 -5.69 11.55
CA THR A 76 34.69 -6.70 10.93
C THR A 76 33.27 -6.29 11.24
N ALA A 77 32.67 -5.47 10.36
CA ALA A 77 31.21 -5.36 10.28
C ALA A 77 30.75 -6.80 10.10
N THR A 78 30.17 -7.38 11.15
CA THR A 78 29.64 -8.74 11.12
C THR A 78 28.69 -8.79 9.93
N ALA A 79 29.05 -9.57 8.90
CA ALA A 79 28.22 -9.72 7.72
C ALA A 79 26.82 -10.13 8.17
N ALA A 80 25.78 -9.56 7.54
CA ALA A 80 24.40 -9.91 7.89
C ALA A 80 24.20 -11.43 7.76
N PRO A 81 23.52 -12.08 8.72
CA PRO A 81 23.50 -13.54 8.87
C PRO A 81 23.09 -14.32 7.62
N LEU A 82 22.22 -13.72 6.78
CA LEU A 82 21.62 -14.36 5.61
C LEU A 82 22.00 -13.68 4.28
N ALA A 83 23.03 -12.82 4.27
CA ALA A 83 23.42 -12.05 3.09
C ALA A 83 23.81 -12.96 1.90
N ASP A 84 24.41 -14.12 2.16
CA ASP A 84 24.83 -15.09 1.15
C ASP A 84 23.66 -15.80 0.45
N LYS A 85 22.47 -15.81 1.05
CA LYS A 85 21.26 -16.39 0.46
C LYS A 85 20.69 -15.56 -0.69
N LEU A 86 20.96 -14.24 -0.71
CA LEU A 86 20.46 -13.35 -1.75
C LEU A 86 21.11 -13.61 -3.12
N PRO A 87 20.40 -13.36 -4.23
CA PRO A 87 21.01 -13.26 -5.55
C PRO A 87 22.16 -12.26 -5.57
N GLN A 88 23.25 -12.57 -6.28
CA GLN A 88 24.44 -11.69 -6.36
C GLN A 88 24.07 -10.27 -6.80
N THR A 89 23.15 -10.15 -7.77
CA THR A 89 22.68 -8.84 -8.28
C THR A 89 22.01 -7.98 -7.22
N ILE A 90 21.31 -8.58 -6.26
CA ILE A 90 20.68 -7.87 -5.13
C ILE A 90 21.74 -7.50 -4.10
N ARG A 91 22.66 -8.42 -3.78
CA ARG A 91 23.79 -8.13 -2.86
C ARG A 91 24.63 -6.95 -3.34
N ASP A 92 24.96 -6.93 -4.63
CA ASP A 92 25.78 -5.87 -5.22
C ASP A 92 25.07 -4.51 -5.22
N LYS A 93 23.76 -4.50 -5.38
CA LYS A 93 22.92 -3.28 -5.27
C LYS A 93 22.72 -2.82 -3.83
N GLY A 94 22.70 -3.75 -2.86
CA GLY A 94 22.37 -3.49 -1.47
C GLY A 94 20.90 -3.07 -1.23
N VAL A 95 20.02 -3.26 -2.22
CA VAL A 95 18.64 -2.81 -2.21
C VAL A 95 17.72 -3.83 -2.85
N ILE A 96 16.55 -4.05 -2.22
CA ILE A 96 15.38 -4.72 -2.79
C ILE A 96 14.31 -3.67 -3.06
N LYS A 97 13.87 -3.52 -4.31
CA LYS A 97 12.78 -2.63 -4.70
C LYS A 97 11.43 -3.28 -4.44
N VAL A 98 10.59 -2.62 -3.67
CA VAL A 98 9.27 -3.09 -3.24
C VAL A 98 8.17 -2.31 -3.93
N GLY A 99 7.36 -2.96 -4.75
CA GLY A 99 6.09 -2.39 -5.21
C GLY A 99 5.02 -2.50 -4.13
N SER A 100 4.37 -1.40 -3.77
CA SER A 100 3.38 -1.34 -2.68
C SER A 100 2.37 -0.23 -2.93
N ASP A 101 1.12 -0.41 -2.56
CA ASP A 101 0.12 0.66 -2.51
C ASP A 101 0.18 1.36 -1.15
N ILE A 102 0.97 2.44 -1.09
CA ILE A 102 1.29 3.15 0.16
C ILE A 102 0.11 4.05 0.60
N ALA A 103 -1.08 3.44 0.67
CA ALA A 103 -2.34 4.08 1.07
C ALA A 103 -3.28 3.12 1.83
N TYR A 104 -2.73 2.08 2.49
CA TYR A 104 -3.46 0.95 3.09
C TYR A 104 -3.12 0.78 4.58
N ALA A 105 -3.38 1.83 5.38
CA ALA A 105 -3.10 1.82 6.81
C ALA A 105 -3.91 0.73 7.57
N PRO A 106 -3.30 -0.01 8.52
CA PRO A 106 -1.97 0.17 9.12
C PRO A 106 -0.86 -0.63 8.43
N VAL A 107 -1.12 -1.27 7.27
CA VAL A 107 -0.17 -2.18 6.63
C VAL A 107 0.96 -1.40 5.97
N GLU A 108 0.65 -0.43 5.10
CA GLU A 108 1.61 0.51 4.54
C GLU A 108 0.95 1.85 4.21
N PHE A 109 1.51 2.93 4.71
CA PHE A 109 0.97 4.27 4.49
C PHE A 109 2.02 5.36 4.74
N LYS A 110 1.68 6.60 4.39
CA LYS A 110 2.51 7.77 4.71
C LYS A 110 2.08 8.35 6.06
N ASP A 111 3.06 8.53 6.95
CA ASP A 111 2.85 9.31 8.17
C ASP A 111 2.83 10.83 7.88
N ASP A 112 2.60 11.64 8.90
CA ASP A 112 2.53 13.11 8.79
C ASP A 112 3.84 13.74 8.28
N SER A 113 4.97 13.04 8.40
CA SER A 113 6.26 13.48 7.85
C SER A 113 6.47 13.06 6.39
N GLY A 114 5.56 12.27 5.83
CA GLY A 114 5.66 11.69 4.49
C GLY A 114 6.53 10.43 4.41
N LYS A 115 6.97 9.89 5.57
CA LYS A 115 7.69 8.60 5.63
C LYS A 115 6.72 7.45 5.41
N THR A 116 7.14 6.42 4.66
CA THR A 116 6.41 5.15 4.57
C THR A 116 6.57 4.39 5.88
N VAL A 117 5.45 4.05 6.51
CA VAL A 117 5.35 3.35 7.79
C VAL A 117 4.25 2.30 7.72
N GLY A 118 4.27 1.34 8.63
CA GLY A 118 3.26 0.29 8.69
C GLY A 118 3.86 -1.06 9.06
N ILE A 119 3.02 -2.08 9.02
CA ILE A 119 3.40 -3.47 9.28
C ILE A 119 4.46 -3.92 8.26
N ASP A 120 4.18 -3.73 6.98
CA ASP A 120 5.05 -4.15 5.88
C ASP A 120 6.41 -3.45 5.90
N PRO A 121 6.51 -2.10 6.07
CA PRO A 121 7.80 -1.44 6.24
C PRO A 121 8.59 -1.91 7.47
N ASP A 122 7.93 -2.17 8.61
CA ASP A 122 8.62 -2.64 9.80
C ASP A 122 9.16 -4.07 9.61
N LEU A 123 8.38 -4.97 8.99
CA LEU A 123 8.83 -6.32 8.64
C LEU A 123 9.98 -6.28 7.63
N ALA A 124 9.88 -5.44 6.60
CA ALA A 124 10.91 -5.25 5.60
C ALA A 124 12.22 -4.73 6.19
N ASP A 125 12.17 -3.77 7.12
CA ASP A 125 13.33 -3.27 7.86
C ASP A 125 13.98 -4.38 8.72
N ALA A 126 13.17 -5.22 9.37
CA ALA A 126 13.65 -6.34 10.19
C ALA A 126 14.32 -7.42 9.31
N MET A 127 13.67 -7.84 8.22
CA MET A 127 14.24 -8.78 7.26
C MET A 127 15.51 -8.22 6.59
N GLY A 128 15.52 -6.92 6.30
CA GLY A 128 16.65 -6.22 5.70
C GLY A 128 17.93 -6.31 6.54
N LYS A 129 17.80 -6.25 7.87
CA LYS A 129 18.94 -6.46 8.80
C LYS A 129 19.49 -7.90 8.71
N GLN A 130 18.62 -8.90 8.54
CA GLN A 130 19.04 -10.29 8.38
C GLN A 130 19.75 -10.53 7.04
N LEU A 131 19.28 -9.84 5.98
CA LEU A 131 19.79 -10.00 4.62
C LEU A 131 20.96 -9.04 4.26
N GLY A 132 21.18 -7.99 5.07
CA GLY A 132 22.22 -6.98 4.80
C GLY A 132 21.88 -6.04 3.64
N VAL A 133 20.59 -5.82 3.38
CA VAL A 133 20.08 -4.94 2.31
C VAL A 133 18.97 -4.03 2.83
N LYS A 134 18.69 -2.97 2.09
CA LYS A 134 17.53 -2.11 2.34
C LYS A 134 16.37 -2.53 1.46
N PHE A 135 15.15 -2.34 1.98
CA PHE A 135 13.92 -2.43 1.19
C PHE A 135 13.48 -0.99 0.85
N GLU A 136 13.34 -0.71 -0.44
CA GLU A 136 12.91 0.60 -0.94
C GLU A 136 11.50 0.49 -1.51
N PHE A 137 10.53 1.09 -0.81
CA PHE A 137 9.12 1.08 -1.19
C PHE A 137 8.84 2.10 -2.29
N GLU A 138 8.36 1.62 -3.43
CA GLU A 138 7.88 2.42 -4.56
C GLU A 138 6.35 2.32 -4.63
N ASN A 139 5.67 3.48 -4.63
CA ASN A 139 4.21 3.51 -4.70
C ASN A 139 3.69 3.06 -6.07
N GLY A 140 2.68 2.22 -6.05
CA GLY A 140 1.93 1.75 -7.22
C GLY A 140 0.47 1.49 -6.85
N THR A 141 -0.45 1.47 -7.81
CA THR A 141 -1.82 1.01 -7.57
C THR A 141 -1.82 -0.50 -7.38
N PHE A 142 -2.61 -1.00 -6.43
CA PHE A 142 -2.61 -2.41 -6.02
C PHE A 142 -2.78 -3.38 -7.19
N ASP A 143 -3.76 -3.14 -8.05
CA ASP A 143 -4.08 -3.95 -9.24
C ASP A 143 -2.95 -4.06 -10.28
N THR A 144 -1.96 -3.14 -10.20
CA THR A 144 -0.81 -3.12 -11.13
C THR A 144 0.46 -3.74 -10.57
N LEU A 145 0.51 -4.11 -9.27
CA LEU A 145 1.74 -4.55 -8.61
C LEU A 145 2.33 -5.82 -9.23
N ILE A 146 1.51 -6.85 -9.51
CA ILE A 146 1.97 -8.09 -10.16
C ILE A 146 2.48 -7.81 -11.58
N THR A 147 1.83 -6.89 -12.32
CA THR A 147 2.30 -6.48 -13.63
C THR A 147 3.65 -5.74 -13.53
N GLY A 148 3.84 -4.95 -12.49
CA GLY A 148 5.12 -4.30 -12.16
C GLY A 148 6.25 -5.31 -11.89
N LEU A 149 5.96 -6.41 -11.18
CA LEU A 149 6.89 -7.54 -11.00
C LEU A 149 7.26 -8.19 -12.34
N ARG A 150 6.27 -8.52 -13.17
CA ARG A 150 6.47 -9.13 -14.50
C ARG A 150 7.35 -8.26 -15.40
N SER A 151 7.20 -6.93 -15.32
CA SER A 151 8.01 -5.97 -16.07
C SER A 151 9.34 -5.61 -15.42
N LYS A 152 9.69 -6.24 -14.28
CA LYS A 152 10.90 -6.00 -13.51
C LYS A 152 11.06 -4.54 -13.02
N ARG A 153 9.94 -3.85 -12.83
CA ARG A 153 9.92 -2.53 -12.19
C ARG A 153 10.25 -2.66 -10.72
N TYR A 154 9.77 -3.72 -10.09
CA TYR A 154 10.02 -4.10 -8.69
C TYR A 154 10.75 -5.44 -8.64
N ASP A 155 11.51 -5.67 -7.58
CA ASP A 155 12.11 -6.99 -7.28
C ASP A 155 11.08 -7.89 -6.57
N ILE A 156 10.20 -7.29 -5.74
CA ILE A 156 9.09 -7.92 -5.02
C ILE A 156 7.87 -7.00 -4.99
N ALA A 157 6.69 -7.54 -4.67
CA ALA A 157 5.54 -6.75 -4.22
C ALA A 157 5.13 -7.16 -2.81
N MET A 158 4.96 -6.18 -1.92
CA MET A 158 4.55 -6.37 -0.53
C MET A 158 3.54 -5.27 -0.19
N SER A 159 2.27 -5.64 -0.02
CA SER A 159 1.13 -4.72 0.08
C SER A 159 -0.13 -5.45 0.56
N ALA A 160 -0.09 -6.12 1.71
CA ALA A 160 -1.18 -6.96 2.20
C ALA A 160 -1.76 -7.88 1.11
N MET A 161 -0.93 -8.34 0.16
CA MET A 161 -1.41 -9.07 -1.00
C MET A 161 -1.79 -10.49 -0.62
N THR A 162 -3.09 -10.79 -0.66
CA THR A 162 -3.59 -12.13 -0.40
C THR A 162 -3.00 -13.12 -1.39
N ASP A 163 -2.41 -14.20 -0.88
CA ASP A 163 -1.97 -15.34 -1.66
C ASP A 163 -3.20 -16.11 -2.14
N THR A 164 -3.51 -16.02 -3.43
CA THR A 164 -4.60 -16.77 -4.07
C THR A 164 -4.07 -17.62 -5.21
N LYS A 165 -4.74 -18.74 -5.53
CA LYS A 165 -4.36 -19.58 -6.67
C LYS A 165 -4.34 -18.80 -7.99
N ASP A 166 -5.29 -17.92 -8.20
CA ASP A 166 -5.36 -17.11 -9.39
C ASP A 166 -4.10 -16.24 -9.57
N ARG A 167 -3.64 -15.60 -8.50
CA ARG A 167 -2.39 -14.83 -8.50
C ARG A 167 -1.15 -15.72 -8.67
N GLN A 168 -1.13 -16.89 -8.00
CA GLN A 168 -0.06 -17.89 -8.17
C GLN A 168 0.04 -18.39 -9.61
N GLU A 169 -1.09 -18.53 -10.30
CA GLU A 169 -1.15 -19.06 -11.66
C GLU A 169 -1.19 -17.98 -12.74
N GLY A 170 -1.42 -16.72 -12.37
CA GLY A 170 -1.55 -15.60 -13.31
C GLY A 170 -2.87 -15.61 -14.06
N ILE A 171 -3.94 -15.98 -13.35
CA ILE A 171 -5.32 -16.04 -13.84
C ILE A 171 -6.04 -14.76 -13.40
N ASP A 172 -6.85 -14.24 -14.26
CA ASP A 172 -7.81 -13.19 -13.94
C ASP A 172 -9.03 -13.81 -13.27
N SER A 173 -9.32 -13.39 -12.03
CA SER A 173 -10.36 -13.98 -11.17
C SER A 173 -11.78 -13.85 -11.74
N GLU A 174 -12.03 -12.81 -12.54
CA GLU A 174 -13.35 -12.57 -13.14
C GLU A 174 -13.59 -13.43 -14.37
N THR A 175 -12.58 -13.54 -15.25
CA THR A 175 -12.73 -14.22 -16.53
C THR A 175 -12.23 -15.66 -16.54
N GLY A 176 -11.47 -16.07 -15.51
CA GLY A 176 -10.79 -17.36 -15.44
C GLY A 176 -9.70 -17.55 -16.49
N LYS A 177 -9.26 -16.47 -17.16
CA LYS A 177 -8.27 -16.54 -18.22
C LYS A 177 -6.88 -16.23 -17.71
N LYS A 178 -5.89 -16.92 -18.28
CA LYS A 178 -4.49 -16.61 -18.02
C LYS A 178 -4.13 -15.25 -18.63
N VAL A 179 -3.66 -14.32 -17.79
CA VAL A 179 -3.28 -12.95 -18.18
C VAL A 179 -1.78 -12.69 -18.12
N GLY A 180 -1.01 -13.70 -17.73
CA GLY A 180 0.45 -13.64 -17.70
C GLY A 180 1.05 -14.72 -16.82
N GLU A 181 2.35 -14.64 -16.56
CA GLU A 181 2.97 -15.51 -15.57
C GLU A 181 2.45 -15.15 -14.17
N GLY A 182 2.20 -16.18 -13.36
CA GLY A 182 1.87 -16.03 -11.96
C GLY A 182 3.09 -15.62 -11.11
N VAL A 183 2.87 -15.53 -9.82
CA VAL A 183 3.91 -15.22 -8.85
C VAL A 183 3.98 -16.28 -7.77
N ASP A 184 5.11 -16.39 -7.08
CA ASP A 184 5.20 -17.11 -5.81
C ASP A 184 5.01 -16.14 -4.66
N PHE A 185 4.51 -16.65 -3.55
CA PHE A 185 4.32 -15.88 -2.32
C PHE A 185 5.16 -16.44 -1.19
N VAL A 186 5.69 -15.54 -0.36
CA VAL A 186 6.22 -15.85 0.97
C VAL A 186 5.23 -15.27 1.98
N ASP A 187 4.47 -16.15 2.62
CA ASP A 187 3.35 -15.78 3.48
C ASP A 187 3.83 -15.31 4.85
N TYR A 188 3.32 -14.16 5.29
CA TYR A 188 3.80 -13.50 6.49
C TYR A 188 2.70 -13.08 7.47
N PHE A 189 1.42 -13.19 7.11
CA PHE A 189 0.30 -12.76 7.95
C PHE A 189 -0.98 -13.44 7.47
N THR A 190 -2.05 -13.49 8.28
CA THR A 190 -3.35 -14.01 7.87
C THR A 190 -4.46 -13.05 8.25
N ALA A 191 -5.32 -12.69 7.30
CA ALA A 191 -6.52 -11.92 7.55
C ALA A 191 -7.65 -12.29 6.59
N GLY A 192 -8.88 -12.01 7.01
CA GLY A 192 -10.05 -12.01 6.15
C GLY A 192 -10.45 -10.61 5.73
N VAL A 193 -11.48 -10.49 4.90
CA VAL A 193 -12.10 -9.22 4.52
C VAL A 193 -13.31 -8.91 5.39
N SER A 194 -13.56 -7.62 5.61
CA SER A 194 -14.65 -7.11 6.43
C SER A 194 -15.44 -6.05 5.74
N ILE A 195 -16.71 -5.97 6.09
CA ILE A 195 -17.59 -4.88 5.69
C ILE A 195 -17.60 -3.83 6.81
N TYR A 196 -17.58 -2.56 6.46
CA TYR A 196 -17.77 -1.46 7.38
C TYR A 196 -18.77 -0.44 6.81
N THR A 197 -19.49 0.25 7.71
CA THR A 197 -20.49 1.24 7.37
C THR A 197 -20.22 2.54 8.09
N LYS A 198 -20.97 3.58 7.80
CA LYS A 198 -20.95 4.81 8.62
C LYS A 198 -21.41 4.48 10.04
N LYS A 199 -20.75 5.06 11.02
CA LYS A 199 -21.09 4.82 12.43
C LYS A 199 -22.50 5.23 12.74
N GLY A 200 -23.27 4.30 13.35
CA GLY A 200 -24.68 4.52 13.69
C GLY A 200 -25.67 4.34 12.54
N ASP A 201 -25.17 3.94 11.36
CA ASP A 201 -26.01 3.70 10.17
C ASP A 201 -25.51 2.44 9.44
N ASP A 202 -25.89 1.27 9.96
CA ASP A 202 -25.49 -0.04 9.40
C ASP A 202 -26.27 -0.44 8.16
N GLN A 203 -27.27 0.34 7.74
CA GLN A 203 -28.12 0.07 6.58
C GLN A 203 -28.79 -1.31 6.62
N GLY A 204 -28.86 -1.94 7.80
CA GLY A 204 -29.33 -3.33 7.98
C GLY A 204 -28.36 -4.39 7.44
N ILE A 205 -27.11 -4.02 7.15
CA ILE A 205 -26.09 -4.92 6.63
C ILE A 205 -25.43 -5.65 7.79
N LYS A 206 -25.44 -7.00 7.74
CA LYS A 206 -24.78 -7.89 8.69
C LYS A 206 -23.90 -8.94 8.00
N THR A 207 -24.21 -9.23 6.75
CA THR A 207 -23.55 -10.25 5.93
C THR A 207 -23.37 -9.71 4.50
N TRP A 208 -22.57 -10.36 3.71
CA TRP A 208 -22.36 -10.04 2.30
C TRP A 208 -23.67 -10.10 1.49
N SER A 209 -24.59 -11.02 1.82
CA SER A 209 -25.89 -11.13 1.15
C SER A 209 -26.82 -9.93 1.38
N ASP A 210 -26.65 -9.19 2.47
CA ASP A 210 -27.43 -7.96 2.76
C ASP A 210 -27.01 -6.80 1.87
N LEU A 211 -25.93 -6.92 1.11
CA LEU A 211 -25.50 -5.93 0.12
C LEU A 211 -26.36 -5.91 -1.14
N CYS A 212 -27.23 -6.90 -1.36
CA CYS A 212 -28.13 -6.92 -2.50
C CYS A 212 -29.04 -5.69 -2.56
N GLY A 213 -28.90 -4.90 -3.62
CA GLY A 213 -29.58 -3.61 -3.82
C GLY A 213 -28.91 -2.42 -3.14
N LYS A 214 -27.76 -2.62 -2.53
CA LYS A 214 -26.91 -1.59 -1.89
C LYS A 214 -25.74 -1.18 -2.76
N LYS A 215 -25.11 -0.07 -2.41
CA LYS A 215 -23.86 0.37 -3.01
C LYS A 215 -22.69 0.09 -2.06
N ILE A 216 -21.66 -0.60 -2.56
CA ILE A 216 -20.42 -0.84 -1.84
C ILE A 216 -19.23 -0.16 -2.55
N VAL A 217 -18.32 0.41 -1.76
CA VAL A 217 -17.06 0.97 -2.21
C VAL A 217 -15.90 0.11 -1.69
N LEU A 218 -14.89 -0.07 -2.51
CA LEU A 218 -13.74 -0.92 -2.20
C LEU A 218 -12.55 -0.59 -3.11
N GLN A 219 -11.42 -1.19 -2.84
CA GLN A 219 -10.25 -1.03 -3.70
C GLN A 219 -10.27 -2.04 -4.85
N ARG A 220 -9.90 -1.58 -6.03
CA ARG A 220 -9.81 -2.37 -7.27
C ARG A 220 -8.77 -3.49 -7.16
N GLY A 221 -9.10 -4.66 -7.75
CA GLY A 221 -8.20 -5.81 -7.84
C GLY A 221 -7.98 -6.56 -6.53
N THR A 222 -8.81 -6.29 -5.50
CA THR A 222 -8.74 -6.95 -4.19
C THR A 222 -9.70 -8.12 -4.07
N VAL A 223 -9.47 -9.00 -3.09
CA VAL A 223 -10.41 -10.06 -2.72
C VAL A 223 -11.78 -9.49 -2.32
N SER A 224 -11.82 -8.29 -1.74
CA SER A 224 -13.08 -7.58 -1.46
C SER A 224 -13.90 -7.33 -2.73
N GLU A 225 -13.25 -6.96 -3.84
CA GLU A 225 -13.94 -6.77 -5.12
C GLU A 225 -14.44 -8.09 -5.69
N ASP A 226 -13.63 -9.15 -5.63
CA ASP A 226 -14.01 -10.49 -6.11
C ASP A 226 -15.21 -11.04 -5.32
N LEU A 227 -15.20 -10.89 -3.99
CA LEU A 227 -16.33 -11.28 -3.14
C LEU A 227 -17.60 -10.47 -3.45
N ALA A 228 -17.48 -9.16 -3.64
CA ALA A 228 -18.63 -8.33 -4.00
C ALA A 228 -19.23 -8.75 -5.35
N LYS A 229 -18.39 -9.07 -6.34
CA LYS A 229 -18.81 -9.59 -7.64
C LYS A 229 -19.49 -10.98 -7.51
N ALA A 230 -18.86 -11.89 -6.77
CA ALA A 230 -19.41 -13.23 -6.54
C ALA A 230 -20.77 -13.19 -5.80
N GLU A 231 -20.92 -12.32 -4.82
CA GLU A 231 -22.19 -12.13 -4.12
C GLU A 231 -23.25 -11.46 -5.02
N ASN A 232 -22.81 -10.51 -5.84
CA ASN A 232 -23.68 -9.85 -6.81
C ASN A 232 -24.36 -10.83 -7.76
N GLU A 233 -23.66 -11.90 -8.19
CA GLU A 233 -24.27 -12.93 -9.05
C GLU A 233 -25.43 -13.67 -8.35
N LYS A 234 -25.38 -13.83 -7.03
CA LYS A 234 -26.43 -14.46 -6.22
C LYS A 234 -27.61 -13.56 -5.95
N CYS A 235 -27.46 -12.23 -6.10
CA CYS A 235 -28.52 -11.26 -5.83
C CYS A 235 -29.69 -11.40 -6.80
N PRO A 236 -30.94 -11.21 -6.29
CA PRO A 236 -32.14 -11.23 -7.14
C PRO A 236 -32.09 -10.23 -8.28
N LYS A 237 -32.75 -10.57 -9.39
CA LYS A 237 -32.90 -9.65 -10.52
C LYS A 237 -33.54 -8.32 -10.05
N GLY A 238 -32.90 -7.21 -10.37
CA GLY A 238 -33.33 -5.86 -9.97
C GLY A 238 -32.85 -5.42 -8.57
N LYS A 239 -32.08 -6.27 -7.86
CA LYS A 239 -31.43 -5.94 -6.59
C LYS A 239 -29.94 -6.25 -6.62
N LYS A 240 -29.30 -5.96 -7.75
CA LYS A 240 -27.85 -6.16 -7.88
C LYS A 240 -27.09 -5.17 -6.99
N ILE A 241 -25.91 -5.59 -6.55
CA ILE A 241 -24.99 -4.74 -5.79
C ILE A 241 -24.41 -3.70 -6.75
N SER A 242 -24.41 -2.43 -6.34
CA SER A 242 -23.70 -1.37 -7.06
C SER A 242 -22.26 -1.31 -6.54
N ILE A 243 -21.34 -1.98 -7.23
CA ILE A 243 -19.92 -2.04 -6.87
C ILE A 243 -19.21 -0.83 -7.47
N GLU A 244 -18.56 -0.01 -6.63
CA GLU A 244 -17.80 1.19 -7.04
C GLU A 244 -16.33 1.02 -6.61
N PRO A 245 -15.43 0.49 -7.48
CA PRO A 245 -14.03 0.26 -7.15
C PRO A 245 -13.20 1.53 -7.31
N PHE A 246 -12.24 1.74 -6.41
CA PHE A 246 -11.30 2.86 -6.36
C PHE A 246 -9.86 2.38 -6.54
N ASP A 247 -8.97 3.28 -6.95
CA ASP A 247 -7.55 2.97 -7.14
C ASP A 247 -6.82 2.69 -5.81
N ASN A 248 -7.31 3.27 -4.70
CA ASN A 248 -6.84 2.97 -3.35
C ASN A 248 -7.97 3.01 -2.31
N ASP A 249 -7.75 2.35 -1.17
CA ASP A 249 -8.74 2.21 -0.10
C ASP A 249 -9.12 3.54 0.56
N GLN A 250 -8.20 4.51 0.68
CA GLN A 250 -8.51 5.83 1.26
C GLN A 250 -9.56 6.59 0.44
N GLN A 251 -9.58 6.43 -0.89
CA GLN A 251 -10.60 7.03 -1.75
C GLN A 251 -11.96 6.37 -1.50
N ALA A 252 -12.00 5.03 -1.36
CA ALA A 252 -13.21 4.29 -1.02
C ALA A 252 -13.77 4.73 0.34
N GLN A 253 -12.92 4.83 1.37
CA GLN A 253 -13.30 5.34 2.69
C GLN A 253 -13.85 6.78 2.61
N THR A 254 -13.22 7.64 1.82
CA THR A 254 -13.66 9.04 1.64
C THR A 254 -15.04 9.09 0.97
N ARG A 255 -15.30 8.24 0.00
CA ARG A 255 -16.59 8.12 -0.68
C ARG A 255 -17.70 7.68 0.28
N LEU A 256 -17.43 6.66 1.12
CA LEU A 256 -18.37 6.20 2.14
C LEU A 256 -18.64 7.30 3.18
N ARG A 257 -17.59 7.95 3.70
CA ARG A 257 -17.72 9.05 4.67
C ARG A 257 -18.61 10.17 4.16
N ALA A 258 -18.49 10.52 2.89
CA ALA A 258 -19.30 11.53 2.23
C ALA A 258 -20.76 11.09 2.00
N GLY A 259 -21.14 9.85 2.36
CA GLY A 259 -22.49 9.32 2.14
C GLY A 259 -22.77 8.92 0.70
N GLY A 260 -21.73 8.66 -0.09
CA GLY A 260 -21.87 8.26 -1.48
C GLY A 260 -22.03 6.74 -1.68
N ALA A 261 -21.99 5.96 -0.60
CA ALA A 261 -22.20 4.51 -0.58
C ALA A 261 -22.86 4.09 0.73
N ASP A 262 -23.39 2.87 0.76
CA ASP A 262 -24.03 2.26 1.94
C ASP A 262 -22.98 1.52 2.81
N ALA A 263 -21.96 0.93 2.18
CA ALA A 263 -20.89 0.18 2.84
C ALA A 263 -19.55 0.37 2.14
N GLY A 264 -18.48 0.06 2.86
CA GLY A 264 -17.14 -0.17 2.34
C GLY A 264 -16.65 -1.56 2.70
N SER A 265 -15.65 -2.07 1.98
CA SER A 265 -14.96 -3.31 2.34
C SER A 265 -13.47 -3.17 2.12
N SER A 266 -12.70 -3.70 3.07
CA SER A 266 -11.26 -3.88 3.01
C SER A 266 -10.87 -5.04 3.93
N ASP A 267 -9.61 -5.38 3.94
CA ASP A 267 -9.10 -6.42 4.84
C ASP A 267 -9.33 -6.05 6.31
N PHE A 268 -9.57 -7.05 7.15
CA PHE A 268 -9.97 -6.81 8.55
C PHE A 268 -9.05 -5.84 9.31
N PRO A 269 -7.71 -5.97 9.28
CA PRO A 269 -6.86 -5.03 10.02
C PRO A 269 -7.00 -3.58 9.51
N VAL A 270 -7.25 -3.38 8.22
CA VAL A 270 -7.43 -2.06 7.60
C VAL A 270 -8.80 -1.48 7.98
N ALA A 271 -9.86 -2.26 7.87
CA ALA A 271 -11.20 -1.87 8.28
C ALA A 271 -11.25 -1.52 9.79
N ALA A 272 -10.64 -2.37 10.64
CA ALA A 272 -10.55 -2.13 12.07
C ALA A 272 -9.76 -0.87 12.42
N TYR A 273 -8.65 -0.63 11.70
CA TYR A 273 -7.86 0.59 11.87
C TYR A 273 -8.65 1.84 11.44
N ALA A 274 -9.34 1.80 10.31
CA ALA A 274 -10.19 2.88 9.84
C ALA A 274 -11.31 3.20 10.84
N VAL A 275 -11.97 2.18 11.41
CA VAL A 275 -12.98 2.33 12.46
C VAL A 275 -12.40 3.01 13.71
N LYS A 276 -11.18 2.67 14.10
CA LYS A 276 -10.51 3.21 15.27
C LYS A 276 -10.04 4.66 15.06
N THR A 277 -9.59 5.01 13.87
CA THR A 277 -8.84 6.26 13.64
C THR A 277 -9.60 7.31 12.86
N SER A 278 -10.44 6.92 11.90
CA SER A 278 -11.16 7.86 11.04
C SER A 278 -12.12 8.75 11.84
N GLY A 279 -11.98 10.06 11.68
CA GLY A 279 -12.76 11.05 12.45
C GLY A 279 -12.61 10.90 13.97
N GLY A 280 -11.47 10.42 14.45
CA GLY A 280 -11.25 10.09 15.88
C GLY A 280 -12.14 8.93 16.35
N GLY A 281 -12.40 7.95 15.50
CA GLY A 281 -13.23 6.78 15.76
C GLY A 281 -14.73 7.03 15.65
N LYS A 282 -15.14 8.09 14.94
CA LYS A 282 -16.55 8.49 14.82
C LYS A 282 -17.14 8.25 13.43
N ASP A 283 -16.31 7.96 12.42
CA ASP A 283 -16.78 7.87 11.04
C ASP A 283 -17.40 6.52 10.70
N PHE A 284 -16.79 5.44 11.15
CA PHE A 284 -17.12 4.08 10.72
C PHE A 284 -17.38 3.11 11.85
N GLN A 285 -18.01 1.99 11.53
CA GLN A 285 -18.18 0.80 12.37
C GLN A 285 -18.06 -0.46 11.51
N LEU A 286 -17.48 -1.51 12.08
CA LEU A 286 -17.53 -2.84 11.46
C LEU A 286 -18.96 -3.41 11.53
N VAL A 287 -19.34 -4.21 10.54
CA VAL A 287 -20.57 -4.98 10.52
C VAL A 287 -20.30 -6.42 10.11
N GLY A 288 -20.91 -7.36 10.82
CA GLY A 288 -20.68 -8.77 10.60
C GLY A 288 -19.28 -9.26 11.00
N GLU A 289 -18.99 -10.49 10.63
CA GLU A 289 -17.70 -11.15 10.86
C GLU A 289 -16.80 -10.97 9.63
N GLN A 290 -15.47 -11.06 9.82
CA GLN A 290 -14.55 -11.17 8.69
C GLN A 290 -14.74 -12.53 8.00
N VAL A 291 -14.57 -12.55 6.68
CA VAL A 291 -14.72 -13.76 5.87
C VAL A 291 -13.48 -14.00 5.01
N GLU A 292 -13.36 -15.21 4.44
CA GLU A 292 -12.28 -15.58 3.51
C GLU A 292 -10.87 -15.31 4.06
N ALA A 293 -10.62 -15.64 5.33
CA ALA A 293 -9.30 -15.52 5.91
C ALA A 293 -8.29 -16.35 5.10
N ALA A 294 -7.23 -15.69 4.64
CA ALA A 294 -6.18 -16.25 3.81
C ALA A 294 -4.83 -15.55 4.07
N PRO A 295 -3.70 -16.17 3.71
CA PRO A 295 -2.40 -15.56 3.90
C PRO A 295 -2.21 -14.29 3.09
N TYR A 296 -1.54 -13.29 3.67
CA TYR A 296 -0.83 -12.26 2.92
C TYR A 296 0.56 -12.75 2.61
N GLY A 297 1.01 -12.54 1.39
CA GLY A 297 2.33 -12.95 0.97
C GLY A 297 3.12 -11.85 0.28
N ILE A 298 4.44 -11.93 0.43
CA ILE A 298 5.38 -11.17 -0.38
C ILE A 298 5.44 -11.83 -1.75
N ALA A 299 4.93 -11.15 -2.78
CA ALA A 299 4.93 -11.69 -4.14
C ALA A 299 6.30 -11.56 -4.80
N VAL A 300 6.77 -12.64 -5.39
CA VAL A 300 8.06 -12.77 -6.08
C VAL A 300 7.83 -13.40 -7.47
N ALA A 301 8.57 -12.95 -8.47
CA ALA A 301 8.50 -13.57 -9.79
C ALA A 301 8.95 -15.04 -9.73
N LYS A 302 8.23 -15.94 -10.40
CA LYS A 302 8.46 -17.41 -10.33
C LYS A 302 9.85 -17.85 -10.75
N ASP A 303 10.52 -17.08 -11.60
CA ASP A 303 11.90 -17.34 -12.04
C ASP A 303 12.95 -16.88 -10.99
N ASN A 304 12.56 -16.17 -9.93
CA ASN A 304 13.47 -15.65 -8.91
C ASN A 304 13.37 -16.43 -7.60
N THR A 305 13.52 -17.77 -7.69
CA THR A 305 13.38 -18.68 -6.54
C THR A 305 14.42 -18.42 -5.46
N GLN A 306 15.63 -17.97 -5.83
CA GLN A 306 16.66 -17.65 -4.86
C GLN A 306 16.25 -16.45 -3.97
N LEU A 307 15.66 -15.40 -4.54
CA LEU A 307 15.15 -14.28 -3.75
C LEU A 307 13.98 -14.71 -2.86
N ARG A 308 13.03 -15.49 -3.41
CA ARG A 308 11.93 -16.06 -2.63
C ARG A 308 12.41 -16.81 -1.40
N ASP A 309 13.37 -17.73 -1.59
CA ASP A 309 13.88 -18.57 -0.51
C ASP A 309 14.73 -17.76 0.50
N ALA A 310 15.43 -16.70 0.05
CA ALA A 310 16.12 -15.76 0.94
C ALA A 310 15.14 -14.94 1.80
N LEU A 311 14.02 -14.48 1.22
CA LEU A 311 12.97 -13.77 1.95
C LEU A 311 12.29 -14.67 2.98
N LYS A 312 11.99 -15.93 2.60
CA LYS A 312 11.45 -16.91 3.56
C LYS A 312 12.41 -17.11 4.74
N ALA A 313 13.68 -17.33 4.47
CA ALA A 313 14.66 -17.51 5.54
C ALA A 313 14.81 -16.27 6.44
N ALA A 314 14.70 -15.06 5.88
CA ALA A 314 14.75 -13.82 6.65
C ALA A 314 13.50 -13.63 7.51
N LEU A 315 12.33 -13.99 7.00
CA LEU A 315 11.08 -13.96 7.76
C LEU A 315 11.10 -14.97 8.90
N ASP A 316 11.53 -16.22 8.65
CA ASP A 316 11.70 -17.23 9.70
C ASP A 316 12.66 -16.75 10.79
N ALA A 317 13.78 -16.14 10.42
CA ALA A 317 14.76 -15.62 11.38
C ALA A 317 14.21 -14.51 12.28
N ILE A 318 13.36 -13.61 11.78
CA ILE A 318 12.73 -12.58 12.61
C ILE A 318 11.55 -13.12 13.42
N ILE A 319 10.92 -14.21 13.01
CA ILE A 319 9.94 -14.96 13.82
C ILE A 319 10.66 -15.63 14.99
N GLU A 320 11.71 -16.39 14.72
CA GLU A 320 12.49 -17.11 15.73
C GLU A 320 13.11 -16.19 16.79
N ASN A 321 13.63 -15.01 16.41
CA ASN A 321 14.24 -14.08 17.33
C ASN A 321 13.24 -13.16 18.07
N GLY A 322 11.95 -13.28 17.75
CA GLY A 322 10.84 -12.54 18.38
C GLY A 322 10.69 -11.08 17.91
N GLU A 323 11.42 -10.63 16.87
CA GLU A 323 11.25 -9.29 16.30
C GLU A 323 9.90 -9.18 15.55
N TYR A 324 9.52 -10.23 14.84
CA TYR A 324 8.20 -10.33 14.18
C TYR A 324 7.05 -10.14 15.19
N GLN A 325 7.07 -10.86 16.31
CA GLN A 325 6.02 -10.77 17.33
C GLN A 325 5.89 -9.33 17.89
N LYS A 326 7.02 -8.64 18.14
CA LYS A 326 7.01 -7.25 18.58
C LYS A 326 6.40 -6.29 17.57
N ILE A 327 6.59 -6.56 16.27
CA ILE A 327 5.96 -5.77 15.20
C ILE A 327 4.44 -5.99 15.22
N MET A 328 3.98 -7.24 15.33
CA MET A 328 2.54 -7.56 15.43
C MET A 328 1.89 -6.88 16.64
N GLU A 329 2.56 -6.91 17.80
CA GLU A 329 2.10 -6.23 19.03
C GLU A 329 2.07 -4.71 18.86
N LYS A 330 3.11 -4.12 18.26
CA LYS A 330 3.18 -2.67 17.98
C LYS A 330 1.96 -2.19 17.20
N TRP A 331 1.52 -2.96 16.22
CA TRP A 331 0.40 -2.61 15.35
C TRP A 331 -0.96 -3.14 15.87
N GLY A 332 -0.96 -3.97 16.92
CA GLY A 332 -2.16 -4.54 17.54
C GLY A 332 -2.87 -5.55 16.63
N VAL A 333 -2.11 -6.35 15.91
CA VAL A 333 -2.61 -7.32 14.90
C VAL A 333 -2.13 -8.75 15.17
N THR A 334 -1.89 -9.09 16.42
CA THR A 334 -1.36 -10.40 16.82
C THR A 334 -2.24 -11.59 16.42
N GLU A 335 -3.54 -11.36 16.21
CA GLU A 335 -4.48 -12.42 15.80
C GLU A 335 -4.19 -12.97 14.39
N GLY A 336 -3.54 -12.17 13.52
CA GLY A 336 -3.14 -12.59 12.19
C GLY A 336 -1.70 -13.10 12.09
N ALA A 337 -0.98 -13.16 13.22
CA ALA A 337 0.42 -13.58 13.24
C ALA A 337 0.58 -15.04 12.83
N VAL A 338 1.67 -15.33 12.10
CA VAL A 338 2.06 -16.69 11.68
C VAL A 338 3.17 -17.23 12.58
N GLU A 339 3.25 -18.55 12.73
CA GLU A 339 4.30 -19.22 13.53
C GLU A 339 5.55 -19.51 12.69
N GLU A 340 5.40 -19.64 11.37
CA GLU A 340 6.46 -19.86 10.38
C GLU A 340 6.09 -19.24 9.03
N ALA A 341 7.09 -18.89 8.22
CA ALA A 341 6.86 -18.47 6.85
C ALA A 341 6.51 -19.68 5.97
N THR A 342 5.51 -19.54 5.13
CA THR A 342 5.15 -20.57 4.13
C THR A 342 5.34 -20.04 2.72
N ILE A 343 5.46 -20.95 1.75
CA ILE A 343 5.50 -20.59 0.33
C ILE A 343 4.21 -21.09 -0.31
N ASN A 344 3.46 -20.16 -0.95
CA ASN A 344 2.24 -20.49 -1.68
C ASN A 344 1.20 -21.24 -0.82
N GLY A 345 1.05 -20.85 0.46
CA GLY A 345 0.10 -21.46 1.40
C GLY A 345 -1.36 -21.08 1.15
N GLY A 346 -1.61 -20.14 0.25
CA GLY A 346 -2.94 -19.67 -0.13
C GLY A 346 -3.76 -20.71 -0.91
N LYS A 347 -5.09 -20.54 -0.90
CA LYS A 347 -6.07 -21.45 -1.50
C LYS A 347 -6.52 -21.02 -2.88
#